data_84eed30511470450a96ba2e74ef2220c
#
_entry.id   84eed30511470450a96ba2e74ef2220c
#
_cell.length_a   1.000
_cell.length_b   1.000
_cell.length_c   1.000
_cell.angle_alpha   90.00
_cell.angle_beta   90.00
_cell.angle_gamma   90.00
#
_symmetry.space_group_name_H-M   'P 1'
#
loop_
_entity.id
_entity.type
_entity.pdbx_description
1 polymer ?
#
loop_
_entity_poly.entity_id
_entity_poly.type
_entity_poly.pdbx_seq_one_letter_code
_entity_poly.pdbx_strand_id
1 'polypeptide(L)'
;MNIFLTGVTVLVLTASSAVQAHDTESYEHVVATPIEINEQSATNVGQEYRYPSGEPVLLAYRIVVKPGQKTSWHKHSVPLFAYIMSGALEIDYGSKGIKKFKKGMGFVEAIDWCHQGLGVGDEDAVILGLYLAENSPDSAKPVICDGPQ
;
A
#
# COMPACT_ATOMS: atom_id res chain seq x y z
N MET A 1 57.09 12.71 32.23
CA MET A 1 56.80 12.15 30.92
C MET A 1 55.28 12.18 30.74
N ASN A 2 54.75 13.29 30.24
CA ASN A 2 53.32 13.54 30.12
C ASN A 2 52.85 13.04 28.75
N ILE A 3 51.92 12.10 28.76
CA ILE A 3 51.28 11.56 27.56
C ILE A 3 49.97 12.33 27.41
N PHE A 4 49.90 13.19 26.36
CA PHE A 4 48.62 13.83 25.96
C PHE A 4 47.84 12.85 25.05
N LEU A 5 46.69 12.43 25.54
CA LEU A 5 45.69 11.70 24.74
C LEU A 5 44.85 12.75 23.99
N THR A 6 45.03 12.84 22.69
CA THR A 6 44.14 13.62 21.84
C THR A 6 42.91 12.79 21.45
N GLY A 7 41.75 13.12 22.05
CA GLY A 7 40.46 12.53 21.66
C GLY A 7 40.00 13.05 20.32
N VAL A 8 39.81 12.15 19.37
CA VAL A 8 39.15 12.45 18.08
C VAL A 8 37.65 12.34 18.27
N THR A 9 36.95 13.47 18.22
CA THR A 9 35.48 13.51 18.22
C THR A 9 35.00 13.28 16.78
N VAL A 10 34.37 12.15 16.52
CA VAL A 10 33.71 11.85 15.24
C VAL A 10 32.33 12.47 15.27
N LEU A 11 32.11 13.50 14.48
CA LEU A 11 30.81 14.13 14.26
C LEU A 11 30.03 13.29 13.21
N VAL A 12 29.03 12.53 13.66
CA VAL A 12 28.13 11.80 12.75
C VAL A 12 27.04 12.77 12.26
N LEU A 13 27.17 13.22 11.01
CA LEU A 13 26.09 13.95 10.33
C LEU A 13 25.01 12.94 9.90
N THR A 14 23.87 12.95 10.57
CA THR A 14 22.67 12.28 10.08
C THR A 14 22.02 13.14 9.00
N ALA A 15 22.13 12.73 7.75
CA ALA A 15 21.39 13.35 6.65
C ALA A 15 19.92 12.95 6.75
N SER A 16 19.08 13.84 7.27
CA SER A 16 17.63 13.71 7.17
C SER A 16 17.21 13.96 5.72
N SER A 17 16.77 12.92 5.02
CA SER A 17 16.15 13.05 3.69
C SER A 17 14.80 13.77 3.87
N ALA A 18 14.77 15.07 3.62
CA ALA A 18 13.53 15.81 3.49
C ALA A 18 12.80 15.30 2.23
N VAL A 19 11.66 14.67 2.42
CA VAL A 19 10.70 14.42 1.33
C VAL A 19 10.28 15.81 0.83
N GLN A 20 10.76 16.21 -0.33
CA GLN A 20 10.32 17.44 -0.97
C GLN A 20 8.86 17.27 -1.36
N ALA A 21 7.98 18.00 -0.70
CA ALA A 21 6.62 18.21 -1.18
C ALA A 21 6.73 18.89 -2.56
N HIS A 22 6.10 18.31 -3.57
CA HIS A 22 5.99 18.94 -4.89
C HIS A 22 5.42 20.33 -4.74
N ASP A 23 6.09 21.30 -5.37
CA ASP A 23 5.75 22.71 -5.37
C ASP A 23 4.28 22.91 -5.82
N THR A 24 3.47 23.46 -4.95
CA THR A 24 2.03 23.68 -5.15
C THR A 24 1.74 24.93 -6.00
N GLU A 25 2.74 25.53 -6.65
CA GLU A 25 2.59 26.76 -7.44
C GLU A 25 1.57 26.66 -8.59
N SER A 26 1.23 25.45 -9.02
CA SER A 26 0.24 25.23 -10.11
C SER A 26 -1.22 25.28 -9.65
N TYR A 27 -1.49 25.32 -8.34
CA TYR A 27 -2.83 25.24 -7.77
C TYR A 27 -3.08 26.36 -6.79
N GLU A 28 -3.22 27.59 -7.29
CA GLU A 28 -3.56 28.75 -6.47
C GLU A 28 -4.85 28.45 -5.66
N HIS A 29 -4.78 28.59 -4.34
CA HIS A 29 -5.86 28.29 -3.38
C HIS A 29 -6.22 26.78 -3.20
N VAL A 30 -5.43 25.85 -3.73
CA VAL A 30 -5.64 24.40 -3.54
C VAL A 30 -4.49 23.80 -2.73
N VAL A 31 -4.83 23.05 -1.69
CA VAL A 31 -3.85 22.30 -0.89
C VAL A 31 -3.83 20.86 -1.36
N ALA A 32 -2.69 20.41 -1.87
CA ALA A 32 -2.44 19.00 -2.19
C ALA A 32 -1.61 18.36 -1.07
N THR A 33 -2.19 17.39 -0.38
CA THR A 33 -1.50 16.64 0.68
C THR A 33 -1.20 15.23 0.16
N PRO A 34 0.06 14.78 0.16
CA PRO A 34 0.39 13.42 -0.22
C PRO A 34 -0.33 12.39 0.65
N ILE A 35 -0.78 11.30 0.02
CA ILE A 35 -1.29 10.11 0.73
C ILE A 35 -0.08 9.31 1.19
N GLU A 36 -0.12 8.82 2.43
CA GLU A 36 0.88 7.90 2.96
C GLU A 36 0.80 6.56 2.20
N ILE A 37 1.86 6.22 1.48
CA ILE A 37 2.02 4.93 0.77
C ILE A 37 3.29 4.28 1.29
N ASN A 38 3.17 3.08 1.88
CA ASN A 38 4.30 2.37 2.49
C ASN A 38 5.44 2.10 1.52
N GLU A 39 5.10 1.65 0.30
CA GLU A 39 6.05 1.31 -0.76
C GLU A 39 5.57 1.93 -2.07
N GLN A 40 6.35 2.85 -2.63
CA GLN A 40 5.96 3.56 -3.86
C GLN A 40 6.31 2.79 -5.15
N SER A 41 7.31 1.92 -5.10
CA SER A 41 7.81 1.16 -6.26
C SER A 41 7.62 -0.36 -6.14
N ALA A 42 7.01 -0.82 -5.05
CA ALA A 42 6.72 -2.23 -4.79
C ALA A 42 5.31 -2.42 -4.22
N THR A 43 4.82 -3.65 -4.23
CA THR A 43 3.61 -4.03 -3.51
C THR A 43 3.86 -3.96 -2.01
N ASN A 44 2.80 -3.95 -1.23
CA ASN A 44 2.86 -3.95 0.24
C ASN A 44 3.59 -5.17 0.84
N VAL A 45 3.87 -6.21 0.05
CA VAL A 45 4.67 -7.38 0.45
C VAL A 45 6.06 -7.40 -0.20
N GLY A 46 6.49 -6.28 -0.80
CA GLY A 46 7.83 -6.10 -1.35
C GLY A 46 8.04 -6.72 -2.74
N GLN A 47 6.99 -6.99 -3.51
CA GLN A 47 7.12 -7.45 -4.89
C GLN A 47 7.32 -6.23 -5.81
N GLU A 48 8.32 -6.25 -6.65
CA GLU A 48 8.40 -5.31 -7.78
C GLU A 48 7.19 -5.52 -8.71
N TYR A 49 6.64 -4.43 -9.21
CA TYR A 49 5.54 -4.48 -10.17
C TYR A 49 5.77 -3.49 -11.31
N ARG A 50 5.04 -3.69 -12.40
CA ARG A 50 5.02 -2.79 -13.56
C ARG A 50 3.58 -2.46 -13.90
N TYR A 51 3.38 -1.28 -14.46
CA TYR A 51 2.08 -0.97 -15.07
C TYR A 51 1.83 -1.92 -16.25
N PRO A 52 0.57 -2.33 -16.47
CA PRO A 52 0.20 -3.10 -17.64
C PRO A 52 0.61 -2.36 -18.93
N SER A 53 0.98 -3.12 -19.96
CA SER A 53 1.49 -2.57 -21.23
C SER A 53 0.47 -2.70 -22.38
N GLY A 54 -0.64 -3.39 -22.15
CA GLY A 54 -1.74 -3.55 -23.11
C GLY A 54 -2.69 -2.36 -23.12
N GLU A 55 -3.83 -2.50 -23.78
CA GLU A 55 -4.89 -1.47 -23.80
C GLU A 55 -5.36 -1.22 -22.36
N PRO A 56 -5.28 0.04 -21.85
CA PRO A 56 -5.56 0.31 -20.45
C PRO A 56 -7.04 0.11 -20.10
N VAL A 57 -7.27 -0.59 -19.01
CA VAL A 57 -8.60 -0.77 -18.39
C VAL A 57 -8.51 -0.38 -16.93
N LEU A 58 -9.19 0.70 -16.52
CA LEU A 58 -9.27 1.13 -15.14
C LEU A 58 -10.61 0.72 -14.54
N LEU A 59 -10.57 -0.06 -13.46
CA LEU A 59 -11.76 -0.39 -12.68
C LEU A 59 -11.64 0.23 -11.29
N ALA A 60 -12.70 0.89 -10.83
CA ALA A 60 -12.77 1.50 -9.52
C ALA A 60 -13.92 0.90 -8.71
N TYR A 61 -13.61 0.47 -7.49
CA TYR A 61 -14.60 -0.09 -6.57
C TYR A 61 -14.55 0.63 -5.22
N ARG A 62 -15.72 0.85 -4.66
CA ARG A 62 -15.89 1.12 -3.25
C ARG A 62 -16.18 -0.19 -2.54
N ILE A 63 -15.21 -0.69 -1.78
CA ILE A 63 -15.29 -1.97 -1.07
C ILE A 63 -15.58 -1.68 0.40
N VAL A 64 -16.49 -2.44 1.01
CA VAL A 64 -16.82 -2.32 2.43
C VAL A 64 -16.61 -3.66 3.12
N VAL A 65 -15.78 -3.66 4.15
CA VAL A 65 -15.56 -4.82 5.02
C VAL A 65 -15.95 -4.42 6.45
N LYS A 66 -17.03 -5.01 6.96
CA LYS A 66 -17.53 -4.69 8.30
C LYS A 66 -16.60 -5.26 9.38
N PRO A 67 -16.61 -4.70 10.61
CA PRO A 67 -15.87 -5.27 11.73
C PRO A 67 -16.15 -6.76 11.90
N GLY A 68 -15.09 -7.56 12.01
CA GLY A 68 -15.15 -9.02 12.11
C GLY A 68 -15.44 -9.77 10.82
N GLN A 69 -15.83 -9.11 9.74
CA GLN A 69 -16.00 -9.77 8.44
C GLN A 69 -14.66 -10.02 7.75
N LYS A 70 -14.57 -11.16 7.07
CA LYS A 70 -13.42 -11.54 6.27
C LYS A 70 -13.80 -11.63 4.79
N THR A 71 -12.86 -11.29 3.92
CA THR A 71 -12.95 -11.70 2.50
C THR A 71 -12.67 -13.20 2.38
N SER A 72 -13.01 -13.80 1.26
CA SER A 72 -12.42 -15.10 0.91
C SER A 72 -10.91 -14.96 0.71
N TRP A 73 -10.16 -16.05 0.85
CA TRP A 73 -8.78 -16.12 0.36
C TRP A 73 -8.79 -15.94 -1.15
N HIS A 74 -8.06 -14.95 -1.64
CA HIS A 74 -8.04 -14.61 -3.07
C HIS A 74 -6.74 -13.94 -3.45
N LYS A 75 -6.52 -13.79 -4.75
CA LYS A 75 -5.39 -13.08 -5.33
C LYS A 75 -5.82 -12.27 -6.55
N HIS A 76 -5.03 -11.28 -6.89
CA HIS A 76 -5.19 -10.46 -8.09
C HIS A 76 -3.96 -10.62 -8.99
N SER A 77 -4.18 -10.69 -10.31
CA SER A 77 -3.10 -10.80 -11.30
C SER A 77 -2.66 -9.44 -11.87
N VAL A 78 -3.35 -8.36 -11.51
CA VAL A 78 -3.05 -7.00 -11.96
C VAL A 78 -2.78 -6.10 -10.76
N PRO A 79 -2.03 -4.99 -10.92
CA PRO A 79 -1.83 -4.05 -9.83
C PRO A 79 -3.16 -3.46 -9.35
N LEU A 80 -3.36 -3.50 -8.04
CA LEU A 80 -4.48 -2.89 -7.33
C LEU A 80 -3.92 -1.85 -6.36
N PHE A 81 -4.21 -0.57 -6.62
CA PHE A 81 -4.02 0.47 -5.61
C PHE A 81 -5.24 0.51 -4.70
N ALA A 82 -5.03 0.37 -3.40
CA ALA A 82 -6.05 0.48 -2.37
C ALA A 82 -5.80 1.69 -1.47
N TYR A 83 -6.87 2.43 -1.14
CA TYR A 83 -6.83 3.55 -0.21
C TYR A 83 -7.94 3.39 0.84
N ILE A 84 -7.59 3.46 2.11
CA ILE A 84 -8.54 3.32 3.21
C ILE A 84 -9.22 4.67 3.47
N MET A 85 -10.49 4.77 3.12
CA MET A 85 -11.31 5.97 3.29
C MET A 85 -11.83 6.12 4.72
N SER A 86 -12.17 5.00 5.39
CA SER A 86 -12.58 4.94 6.81
C SER A 86 -12.26 3.58 7.41
N GLY A 87 -12.31 3.48 8.74
CA GLY A 87 -12.06 2.25 9.48
C GLY A 87 -10.64 1.73 9.36
N ALA A 88 -10.49 0.41 9.57
CA ALA A 88 -9.20 -0.28 9.47
C ALA A 88 -9.38 -1.70 8.92
N LEU A 89 -8.35 -2.14 8.18
CA LEU A 89 -8.28 -3.46 7.58
C LEU A 89 -6.98 -4.15 8.00
N GLU A 90 -7.06 -5.38 8.41
CA GLU A 90 -5.91 -6.29 8.50
C GLU A 90 -5.94 -7.23 7.30
N ILE A 91 -4.78 -7.43 6.68
CA ILE A 91 -4.64 -8.36 5.56
C ILE A 91 -3.60 -9.41 5.93
N ASP A 92 -4.03 -10.66 5.89
CA ASP A 92 -3.19 -11.83 6.09
C ASP A 92 -2.61 -12.29 4.76
N TYR A 93 -1.28 -12.30 4.65
CA TYR A 93 -0.51 -12.73 3.48
C TYR A 93 0.19 -14.09 3.73
N GLY A 94 -0.27 -14.87 4.69
CA GLY A 94 0.33 -16.15 5.03
C GLY A 94 1.77 -16.01 5.51
N SER A 95 2.72 -16.63 4.81
CA SER A 95 4.15 -16.60 5.17
C SER A 95 4.78 -15.20 5.12
N LYS A 96 4.13 -14.20 4.49
CA LYS A 96 4.57 -12.80 4.49
C LYS A 96 3.97 -11.97 5.64
N GLY A 97 3.19 -12.61 6.53
CA GLY A 97 2.63 -12.03 7.73
C GLY A 97 1.37 -11.21 7.53
N ILE A 98 0.91 -10.60 8.61
CA ILE A 98 -0.29 -9.77 8.65
C ILE A 98 0.12 -8.30 8.61
N LYS A 99 -0.55 -7.51 7.77
CA LYS A 99 -0.38 -6.06 7.68
C LYS A 99 -1.67 -5.35 8.02
N LYS A 100 -1.55 -4.21 8.68
CA LYS A 100 -2.69 -3.38 9.10
C LYS A 100 -2.68 -2.04 8.38
N PHE A 101 -3.81 -1.69 7.82
CA PHE A 101 -4.06 -0.43 7.13
C PHE A 101 -5.22 0.29 7.80
N LYS A 102 -5.08 1.60 8.00
CA LYS A 102 -6.10 2.46 8.62
C LYS A 102 -6.43 3.63 7.71
N LYS A 103 -7.51 4.32 8.03
CA LYS A 103 -7.93 5.55 7.34
C LYS A 103 -6.75 6.47 6.99
N GLY A 104 -6.69 6.89 5.74
CA GLY A 104 -5.66 7.78 5.20
C GLY A 104 -4.46 7.06 4.57
N MET A 105 -4.33 5.75 4.77
CA MET A 105 -3.24 4.95 4.18
C MET A 105 -3.60 4.42 2.81
N GLY A 106 -2.62 4.42 1.91
CA GLY A 106 -2.68 3.77 0.60
C GLY A 106 -1.60 2.69 0.46
N PHE A 107 -1.84 1.71 -0.39
CA PHE A 107 -0.87 0.66 -0.71
C PHE A 107 -1.16 0.03 -2.07
N VAL A 108 -0.15 -0.58 -2.66
CA VAL A 108 -0.32 -1.48 -3.80
C VAL A 108 -0.43 -2.90 -3.27
N GLU A 109 -1.52 -3.59 -3.62
CA GLU A 109 -1.81 -4.94 -3.16
C GLU A 109 -0.86 -5.97 -3.77
N ALA A 110 -0.65 -7.10 -3.06
CA ALA A 110 0.13 -8.22 -3.54
C ALA A 110 -0.42 -8.78 -4.86
N ILE A 111 0.47 -9.03 -5.82
CA ILE A 111 0.12 -9.57 -7.13
C ILE A 111 0.39 -11.08 -7.13
N ASP A 112 -0.57 -11.87 -7.63
CA ASP A 112 -0.53 -13.34 -7.68
C ASP A 112 -0.18 -14.04 -6.36
N TRP A 113 -0.44 -13.35 -5.23
CA TRP A 113 -0.21 -13.84 -3.88
C TRP A 113 -1.53 -13.92 -3.11
N CYS A 114 -1.86 -15.12 -2.61
CA CYS A 114 -3.08 -15.36 -1.86
C CYS A 114 -3.09 -14.56 -0.56
N HIS A 115 -4.19 -13.84 -0.32
CA HIS A 115 -4.40 -13.05 0.88
C HIS A 115 -5.87 -13.01 1.30
N GLN A 116 -6.11 -12.62 2.55
CA GLN A 116 -7.43 -12.47 3.13
C GLN A 116 -7.52 -11.19 3.95
N GLY A 117 -8.49 -10.33 3.64
CA GLY A 117 -8.77 -9.13 4.42
C GLY A 117 -9.73 -9.38 5.57
N LEU A 118 -9.53 -8.71 6.70
CA LEU A 118 -10.39 -8.69 7.89
C LEU A 118 -10.67 -7.25 8.29
N GLY A 119 -11.94 -6.87 8.37
CA GLY A 119 -12.35 -5.60 8.98
C GLY A 119 -12.09 -5.62 10.49
N VAL A 120 -11.35 -4.64 11.01
CA VAL A 120 -10.98 -4.56 12.43
C VAL A 120 -11.41 -3.22 13.03
N GLY A 121 -11.55 -3.21 14.38
CA GLY A 121 -12.09 -2.06 15.11
C GLY A 121 -13.61 -2.09 15.18
N ASP A 122 -14.23 -0.94 15.30
CA ASP A 122 -15.67 -0.73 15.50
C ASP A 122 -16.36 0.01 14.33
N GLU A 123 -15.57 0.44 13.33
CA GLU A 123 -16.03 1.16 12.15
C GLU A 123 -15.81 0.31 10.89
N ASP A 124 -16.72 0.41 9.91
CA ASP A 124 -16.57 -0.23 8.61
C ASP A 124 -15.28 0.21 7.92
N ALA A 125 -14.46 -0.75 7.51
CA ALA A 125 -13.35 -0.49 6.61
C ALA A 125 -13.91 -0.19 5.21
N VAL A 126 -13.82 1.06 4.77
CA VAL A 126 -14.23 1.49 3.43
C VAL A 126 -12.98 1.74 2.61
N ILE A 127 -12.84 1.01 1.51
CA ILE A 127 -11.67 1.00 0.66
C ILE A 127 -12.05 1.50 -0.73
N LEU A 128 -11.29 2.46 -1.27
CA LEU A 128 -11.25 2.74 -2.70
C LEU A 128 -10.21 1.80 -3.32
N GLY A 129 -10.66 0.86 -4.16
CA GLY A 129 -9.79 -0.03 -4.92
C GLY A 129 -9.74 0.39 -6.38
N LEU A 130 -8.54 0.64 -6.90
CA LEU A 130 -8.28 0.98 -8.31
C LEU A 130 -7.45 -0.13 -8.95
N TYR A 131 -8.08 -0.92 -9.82
CA TYR A 131 -7.41 -1.98 -10.56
C TYR A 131 -6.86 -1.42 -11.87
N LEU A 132 -5.56 -1.55 -12.05
CA LEU A 132 -4.85 -1.18 -13.27
C LEU A 132 -4.78 -2.42 -14.18
N ALA A 133 -5.87 -2.66 -14.88
CA ALA A 133 -6.04 -3.81 -15.75
C ALA A 133 -5.66 -3.49 -17.20
N GLU A 134 -5.60 -4.50 -18.04
CA GLU A 134 -5.32 -4.36 -19.48
C GLU A 134 -6.18 -5.30 -20.32
N ASN A 135 -6.44 -4.89 -21.57
CA ASN A 135 -7.13 -5.64 -22.63
C ASN A 135 -8.57 -6.07 -22.33
N SER A 136 -8.91 -6.32 -21.05
CA SER A 136 -10.24 -6.72 -20.64
C SER A 136 -10.50 -6.43 -19.16
N PRO A 137 -11.71 -6.01 -18.76
CA PRO A 137 -12.10 -5.93 -17.35
C PRO A 137 -11.96 -7.27 -16.60
N ASP A 138 -12.01 -8.39 -17.31
CA ASP A 138 -11.90 -9.72 -16.72
C ASP A 138 -10.51 -10.00 -16.14
N SER A 139 -9.46 -9.32 -16.61
CA SER A 139 -8.12 -9.43 -16.06
C SER A 139 -8.00 -8.96 -14.61
N ALA A 140 -8.94 -8.13 -14.13
CA ALA A 140 -9.00 -7.65 -12.75
C ALA A 140 -9.84 -8.55 -11.82
N LYS A 141 -10.48 -9.62 -12.32
CA LYS A 141 -11.29 -10.51 -11.49
C LYS A 141 -10.40 -11.22 -10.46
N PRO A 142 -10.81 -11.22 -9.18
CA PRO A 142 -10.07 -11.96 -8.17
C PRO A 142 -10.19 -13.46 -8.42
N VAL A 143 -9.09 -14.18 -8.18
CA VAL A 143 -9.05 -15.64 -8.24
C VAL A 143 -9.08 -16.17 -6.81
N ILE A 144 -10.05 -17.04 -6.50
CA ILE A 144 -10.18 -17.67 -5.19
C ILE A 144 -9.05 -18.69 -5.00
N CYS A 145 -8.51 -18.71 -3.78
CA CYS A 145 -7.47 -19.65 -3.36
C CYS A 145 -7.98 -20.54 -2.21
N ASP A 146 -7.31 -21.68 -2.02
CA ASP A 146 -7.65 -22.62 -0.93
C ASP A 146 -7.12 -22.20 0.45
N GLY A 147 -6.28 -21.15 0.53
CA GLY A 147 -5.70 -20.67 1.78
C GLY A 147 -4.39 -19.89 1.59
N PRO A 148 -3.68 -19.60 2.70
CA PRO A 148 -2.41 -18.86 2.66
C PRO A 148 -1.30 -19.64 1.97
N GLN A 149 -0.35 -18.87 1.39
CA GLN A 149 0.87 -19.41 0.76
C GLN A 149 2.07 -19.29 1.71
#